data_d359d8ba910b3f825769823bef4b3758
#
_entry.id   d359d8ba910b3f825769823bef4b3758
#
_cell.length_a   1.000
_cell.length_b   1.000
_cell.length_c   1.000
_cell.angle_alpha   90.00
_cell.angle_beta   90.00
_cell.angle_gamma   90.00
#
_symmetry.space_group_name_H-M   'P 1'
#
loop_
_entity.id
_entity.type
_entity.pdbx_description
1 polymer ?
#
loop_
_entity_poly.entity_id
_entity_poly.type
_entity_poly.pdbx_seq_one_letter_code
_entity_poly.pdbx_strand_id
1 'polypeptide(L)'
;KNFDLYKTIKKAIELQMSCALLLVGESYVTQIDDKVIDLAEKNDFPLFTMPWDVPLLDFFEELGHAISYLDDRKDIEDSLLAEIIFGNSINTTSIEQKCIQMGYEKSVLKQVFVLHIAGNIITNDQIRSYAQTLKDYFKTADYQAIVSCYGDRIIGFMNDCTDKRDIIVHIFTKFDAFLKNEYSDIRYTLNIGEK
;
A
#
# COMPACT_ATOMS: atom_id res chain seq x y z
N LYS A 1 39.11 -15.98 -2.21
CA LYS A 1 38.75 -14.55 -2.24
C LYS A 1 37.95 -14.29 -0.96
N ASN A 2 38.47 -13.46 -0.05
CA ASN A 2 37.72 -13.07 1.14
C ASN A 2 36.47 -12.30 0.68
N PHE A 3 35.32 -12.77 1.07
CA PHE A 3 34.04 -12.09 0.86
C PHE A 3 34.02 -10.87 1.79
N ASP A 4 33.93 -9.67 1.20
CA ASP A 4 33.88 -8.41 1.94
C ASP A 4 32.42 -7.92 1.97
N LEU A 5 31.73 -8.23 3.07
CA LEU A 5 30.31 -7.89 3.26
C LEU A 5 30.08 -6.37 3.21
N TYR A 6 30.99 -5.58 3.81
CA TYR A 6 30.86 -4.13 3.82
C TYR A 6 30.86 -3.55 2.39
N LYS A 7 31.80 -4.00 1.53
CA LYS A 7 31.81 -3.55 0.13
C LYS A 7 30.60 -3.99 -0.65
N THR A 8 30.07 -5.18 -0.33
CA THR A 8 28.89 -5.72 -1.00
C THR A 8 27.66 -4.88 -0.66
N ILE A 9 27.42 -4.58 0.61
CA ILE A 9 26.29 -3.74 1.03
C ILE A 9 26.44 -2.31 0.52
N LYS A 10 27.65 -1.73 0.59
CA LYS A 10 27.88 -0.41 0.01
C LYS A 10 27.51 -0.35 -1.48
N LYS A 11 27.89 -1.35 -2.23
CA LYS A 11 27.56 -1.44 -3.66
C LYS A 11 26.06 -1.64 -3.90
N ALA A 12 25.37 -2.40 -3.05
CA ALA A 12 23.93 -2.57 -3.14
C ALA A 12 23.19 -1.21 -2.95
N ILE A 13 23.63 -0.41 -1.98
CA ILE A 13 23.12 0.94 -1.74
C ILE A 13 23.41 1.86 -2.94
N GLU A 14 24.64 1.85 -3.47
CA GLU A 14 25.01 2.64 -4.66
C GLU A 14 24.19 2.26 -5.91
N LEU A 15 23.78 1.00 -6.02
CA LEU A 15 22.91 0.50 -7.09
C LEU A 15 21.40 0.72 -6.81
N GLN A 16 21.07 1.42 -5.73
CA GLN A 16 19.69 1.71 -5.33
C GLN A 16 18.82 0.45 -5.16
N MET A 17 19.39 -0.64 -4.66
CA MET A 17 18.64 -1.83 -4.29
C MET A 17 17.74 -1.50 -3.09
N SER A 18 16.56 -2.09 -3.04
CA SER A 18 15.55 -1.80 -1.99
C SER A 18 15.90 -2.39 -0.62
N CYS A 19 16.64 -3.51 -0.58
CA CYS A 19 17.06 -4.17 0.66
C CYS A 19 18.15 -5.22 0.36
N ALA A 20 18.68 -5.84 1.42
CA ALA A 20 19.49 -7.04 1.31
C ALA A 20 19.05 -8.09 2.33
N LEU A 21 19.08 -9.36 1.92
CA LEU A 21 18.87 -10.52 2.78
C LEU A 21 20.19 -11.29 2.89
N LEU A 22 20.68 -11.45 4.12
CA LEU A 22 21.91 -12.15 4.42
C LEU A 22 21.62 -13.53 5.02
N LEU A 23 22.20 -14.55 4.42
CA LEU A 23 22.22 -15.88 4.98
C LEU A 23 23.31 -15.97 6.04
N VAL A 24 22.92 -16.17 7.30
CA VAL A 24 23.84 -16.22 8.44
C VAL A 24 23.99 -17.67 8.90
N GLY A 25 25.24 -18.13 8.98
CA GLY A 25 25.56 -19.49 9.41
C GLY A 25 27.06 -19.77 9.42
N GLU A 26 27.42 -20.98 9.78
CA GLU A 26 28.83 -21.33 10.09
C GLU A 26 29.82 -21.21 8.94
N SER A 27 29.34 -21.15 7.66
CA SER A 27 30.25 -21.31 6.50
C SER A 27 30.70 -19.99 5.85
N TYR A 28 29.92 -18.89 5.94
CA TYR A 28 30.23 -17.64 5.22
C TYR A 28 30.07 -16.39 6.08
N VAL A 29 28.89 -16.12 6.58
CA VAL A 29 28.58 -14.97 7.45
C VAL A 29 28.17 -15.53 8.80
N THR A 30 29.09 -15.55 9.73
CA THR A 30 28.81 -16.02 11.10
C THR A 30 28.27 -14.91 11.98
N GLN A 31 28.70 -13.68 11.71
CA GLN A 31 28.30 -12.47 12.43
C GLN A 31 28.37 -11.27 11.49
N ILE A 32 27.45 -10.35 11.64
CA ILE A 32 27.45 -9.08 10.90
C ILE A 32 28.23 -8.06 11.73
N ASP A 33 29.25 -7.45 11.11
CA ASP A 33 30.06 -6.39 11.74
C ASP A 33 29.20 -5.14 11.95
N ASP A 34 29.35 -4.49 13.10
CA ASP A 34 28.67 -3.25 13.46
C ASP A 34 28.81 -2.16 12.37
N LYS A 35 29.97 -2.13 11.68
CA LYS A 35 30.19 -1.20 10.56
C LYS A 35 29.23 -1.42 9.39
N VAL A 36 28.77 -2.64 9.17
CA VAL A 36 27.79 -2.96 8.11
C VAL A 36 26.40 -2.52 8.55
N ILE A 37 26.08 -2.71 9.82
CA ILE A 37 24.83 -2.23 10.43
C ILE A 37 24.77 -0.72 10.37
N ASP A 38 25.82 -0.03 10.83
CA ASP A 38 25.93 1.43 10.79
C ASP A 38 25.81 2.00 9.37
N LEU A 39 26.38 1.29 8.36
CA LEU A 39 26.29 1.70 6.97
C LEU A 39 24.85 1.59 6.46
N ALA A 40 24.17 0.49 6.78
CA ALA A 40 22.78 0.26 6.39
C ALA A 40 21.84 1.28 7.05
N GLU A 41 21.97 1.51 8.36
CA GLU A 41 21.17 2.49 9.11
C GLU A 41 21.36 3.93 8.58
N LYS A 42 22.61 4.35 8.31
CA LYS A 42 22.89 5.70 7.77
C LYS A 42 22.29 5.97 6.39
N ASN A 43 21.94 4.93 5.66
CA ASN A 43 21.39 5.04 4.32
C ASN A 43 19.93 4.56 4.25
N ASP A 44 19.25 4.36 5.39
CA ASP A 44 17.88 3.83 5.46
C ASP A 44 17.72 2.55 4.62
N PHE A 45 18.77 1.71 4.61
CA PHE A 45 18.82 0.49 3.79
C PHE A 45 18.43 -0.74 4.61
N PRO A 46 17.24 -1.34 4.37
CA PRO A 46 16.79 -2.51 5.12
C PRO A 46 17.74 -3.71 4.95
N LEU A 47 18.24 -4.22 6.06
CA LEU A 47 19.12 -5.38 6.11
C LEU A 47 18.44 -6.51 6.91
N PHE A 48 18.10 -7.59 6.21
CA PHE A 48 17.48 -8.75 6.80
C PHE A 48 18.47 -9.88 6.98
N THR A 49 18.26 -10.73 7.97
CA THR A 49 19.03 -11.96 8.18
C THR A 49 18.13 -13.18 8.15
N MET A 50 18.65 -14.24 7.60
CA MET A 50 17.99 -15.55 7.58
C MET A 50 19.01 -16.62 7.97
N PRO A 51 18.66 -17.59 8.83
CA PRO A 51 19.52 -18.72 9.12
C PRO A 51 19.89 -19.51 7.86
N TRP A 52 21.11 -19.99 7.80
CA TRP A 52 21.64 -20.74 6.63
C TRP A 52 20.91 -22.06 6.38
N ASP A 53 20.36 -22.68 7.42
CA ASP A 53 19.65 -23.93 7.37
C ASP A 53 18.20 -23.82 6.84
N VAL A 54 17.71 -22.60 6.66
CA VAL A 54 16.40 -22.37 6.02
C VAL A 54 16.52 -22.63 4.52
N PRO A 55 15.75 -23.54 3.92
CA PRO A 55 15.77 -23.80 2.50
C PRO A 55 15.36 -22.54 1.73
N LEU A 56 16.24 -22.05 0.87
CA LEU A 56 15.99 -20.86 0.05
C LEU A 56 14.76 -21.03 -0.85
N LEU A 57 14.49 -22.24 -1.31
CA LEU A 57 13.34 -22.53 -2.15
C LEU A 57 12.05 -22.26 -1.40
N ASP A 58 11.93 -22.81 -0.19
CA ASP A 58 10.75 -22.64 0.67
C ASP A 58 10.52 -21.15 0.99
N PHE A 59 11.60 -20.43 1.30
CA PHE A 59 11.54 -18.98 1.53
C PHE A 59 11.02 -18.21 0.29
N PHE A 60 11.52 -18.53 -0.91
CA PHE A 60 11.07 -17.87 -2.13
C PHE A 60 9.64 -18.26 -2.52
N GLU A 61 9.21 -19.49 -2.24
CA GLU A 61 7.82 -19.91 -2.42
C GLU A 61 6.89 -19.12 -1.51
N GLU A 62 7.19 -19.05 -0.21
CA GLU A 62 6.40 -18.26 0.77
C GLU A 62 6.36 -16.77 0.42
N LEU A 63 7.50 -16.20 0.02
CA LEU A 63 7.58 -14.80 -0.41
C LEU A 63 6.76 -14.58 -1.69
N GLY A 64 6.84 -15.49 -2.66
CA GLY A 64 6.05 -15.46 -3.88
C GLY A 64 4.56 -15.54 -3.60
N HIS A 65 4.13 -16.42 -2.70
CA HIS A 65 2.74 -16.49 -2.25
C HIS A 65 2.28 -15.21 -1.56
N ALA A 66 3.12 -14.62 -0.70
CA ALA A 66 2.80 -13.38 -0.02
C ALA A 66 2.64 -12.20 -1.00
N ILE A 67 3.53 -12.10 -1.99
CA ILE A 67 3.46 -11.07 -3.04
C ILE A 67 2.20 -11.27 -3.90
N SER A 68 1.96 -12.50 -4.38
CA SER A 68 0.77 -12.83 -5.18
C SER A 68 -0.53 -12.54 -4.42
N TYR A 69 -0.58 -12.86 -3.14
CA TYR A 69 -1.75 -12.56 -2.30
C TYR A 69 -2.02 -11.06 -2.19
N LEU A 70 -0.98 -10.22 -2.11
CA LEU A 70 -1.11 -8.77 -2.06
C LEU A 70 -1.57 -8.19 -3.41
N ASP A 71 -1.07 -8.73 -4.52
CA ASP A 71 -1.47 -8.34 -5.87
C ASP A 71 -2.91 -8.80 -6.16
N ASP A 72 -3.25 -10.06 -5.86
CA ASP A 72 -4.60 -10.59 -6.02
C ASP A 72 -5.64 -9.77 -5.24
N ARG A 73 -5.31 -9.35 -4.02
CA ARG A 73 -6.20 -8.53 -3.21
C ARG A 73 -6.45 -7.16 -3.84
N LYS A 74 -5.42 -6.54 -4.40
CA LYS A 74 -5.52 -5.26 -5.09
C LYS A 74 -6.37 -5.38 -6.35
N ASP A 75 -6.13 -6.42 -7.14
CA ASP A 75 -6.90 -6.70 -8.34
C ASP A 75 -8.38 -6.99 -8.03
N ILE A 76 -8.66 -7.66 -6.90
CA ILE A 76 -10.03 -7.94 -6.44
C ILE A 76 -10.74 -6.63 -6.05
N GLU A 77 -10.08 -5.71 -5.33
CA GLU A 77 -10.65 -4.42 -4.95
C GLU A 77 -10.96 -3.56 -6.19
N ASP A 78 -10.02 -3.49 -7.14
CA ASP A 78 -10.19 -2.76 -8.40
C ASP A 78 -11.30 -3.38 -9.26
N SER A 79 -11.36 -4.72 -9.33
CA SER A 79 -12.41 -5.46 -10.01
C SER A 79 -13.79 -5.27 -9.37
N LEU A 80 -13.84 -5.26 -8.03
CA LEU A 80 -15.07 -5.01 -7.30
C LEU A 80 -15.63 -3.62 -7.58
N LEU A 81 -14.76 -2.60 -7.51
CA LEU A 81 -15.15 -1.22 -7.83
C LEU A 81 -15.61 -1.07 -9.28
N ALA A 82 -14.90 -1.68 -10.23
CA ALA A 82 -15.30 -1.68 -11.62
C ALA A 82 -16.67 -2.35 -11.83
N GLU A 83 -16.96 -3.46 -11.16
CA GLU A 83 -18.25 -4.14 -11.21
C GLU A 83 -19.38 -3.26 -10.66
N ILE A 84 -19.14 -2.56 -9.54
CA ILE A 84 -20.14 -1.68 -8.93
C ILE A 84 -20.42 -0.45 -9.81
N ILE A 85 -19.38 0.14 -10.41
CA ILE A 85 -19.49 1.40 -11.16
C ILE A 85 -20.00 1.19 -12.58
N PHE A 86 -19.55 0.11 -13.23
CA PHE A 86 -19.79 -0.12 -14.67
C PHE A 86 -20.63 -1.36 -14.96
N GLY A 87 -20.95 -2.17 -13.96
CA GLY A 87 -21.75 -3.38 -14.15
C GLY A 87 -23.17 -3.07 -14.64
N ASN A 88 -23.60 -3.74 -15.71
CA ASN A 88 -24.95 -3.58 -16.27
C ASN A 88 -26.05 -4.17 -15.37
N SER A 89 -25.69 -5.05 -14.44
CA SER A 89 -26.58 -5.60 -13.41
C SER A 89 -25.79 -5.80 -12.12
N ILE A 90 -26.21 -5.11 -11.06
CA ILE A 90 -25.59 -5.24 -9.74
C ILE A 90 -26.07 -6.53 -9.08
N ASN A 91 -25.23 -7.55 -9.03
CA ASN A 91 -25.48 -8.72 -8.20
C ASN A 91 -25.01 -8.44 -6.77
N THR A 92 -25.88 -7.87 -5.95
CA THR A 92 -25.58 -7.48 -4.56
C THR A 92 -25.00 -8.63 -3.73
N THR A 93 -25.47 -9.86 -3.93
CA THR A 93 -24.96 -11.04 -3.20
C THR A 93 -23.51 -11.35 -3.58
N SER A 94 -23.14 -11.25 -4.84
CA SER A 94 -21.76 -11.45 -5.30
C SER A 94 -20.83 -10.38 -4.74
N ILE A 95 -21.25 -9.13 -4.78
CA ILE A 95 -20.50 -7.99 -4.26
C ILE A 95 -20.29 -8.12 -2.74
N GLU A 96 -21.33 -8.46 -1.98
CA GLU A 96 -21.21 -8.69 -0.54
C GLU A 96 -20.25 -9.83 -0.21
N GLN A 97 -20.29 -10.94 -0.97
CA GLN A 97 -19.36 -12.06 -0.78
C GLN A 97 -17.92 -11.65 -1.04
N LYS A 98 -17.66 -10.89 -2.09
CA LYS A 98 -16.32 -10.35 -2.38
C LYS A 98 -15.82 -9.42 -1.25
N CYS A 99 -16.69 -8.54 -0.73
CA CYS A 99 -16.33 -7.69 0.42
C CYS A 99 -15.95 -8.51 1.65
N ILE A 100 -16.72 -9.55 1.97
CA ILE A 100 -16.44 -10.45 3.11
C ILE A 100 -15.12 -11.20 2.91
N GLN A 101 -14.84 -11.70 1.70
CA GLN A 101 -13.58 -12.37 1.38
C GLN A 101 -12.36 -11.45 1.56
N MET A 102 -12.52 -10.16 1.29
CA MET A 102 -11.50 -9.15 1.53
C MET A 102 -11.41 -8.68 3.00
N GLY A 103 -12.25 -9.20 3.89
CA GLY A 103 -12.29 -8.83 5.30
C GLY A 103 -13.04 -7.55 5.60
N TYR A 104 -13.87 -7.06 4.66
CA TYR A 104 -14.75 -5.91 4.89
C TYR A 104 -16.09 -6.35 5.45
N GLU A 105 -16.70 -5.48 6.26
CA GLU A 105 -18.10 -5.63 6.64
C GLU A 105 -19.03 -5.24 5.48
N LYS A 106 -20.24 -5.82 5.44
CA LYS A 106 -21.26 -5.43 4.46
C LYS A 106 -21.59 -3.94 4.48
N SER A 107 -21.45 -3.32 5.64
CA SER A 107 -21.69 -1.90 5.86
C SER A 107 -20.74 -0.96 5.10
N VAL A 108 -19.60 -1.44 4.60
CA VAL A 108 -18.60 -0.62 3.89
C VAL A 108 -19.10 -0.02 2.57
N LEU A 109 -20.18 -0.57 2.01
CA LEU A 109 -20.76 -0.12 0.74
C LEU A 109 -21.87 0.95 0.90
N LYS A 110 -22.02 1.55 2.07
CA LYS A 110 -23.14 2.47 2.33
C LYS A 110 -22.99 3.86 1.74
N GLN A 111 -21.76 4.35 1.62
CA GLN A 111 -21.49 5.66 1.02
C GLN A 111 -20.36 5.57 0.00
N VAL A 112 -20.51 6.32 -1.07
CA VAL A 112 -19.46 6.48 -2.08
C VAL A 112 -18.81 7.84 -1.91
N PHE A 113 -17.50 7.90 -2.12
CA PHE A 113 -16.81 9.17 -2.30
C PHE A 113 -16.02 9.16 -3.61
N VAL A 114 -15.92 10.32 -4.21
CA VAL A 114 -15.12 10.56 -5.42
C VAL A 114 -14.23 11.77 -5.17
N LEU A 115 -12.94 11.59 -5.32
CA LEU A 115 -11.95 12.64 -5.19
C LEU A 115 -11.29 12.83 -6.56
N HIS A 116 -11.51 13.98 -7.14
CA HIS A 116 -10.88 14.40 -8.39
C HIS A 116 -9.70 15.32 -8.08
N ILE A 117 -8.51 14.95 -8.51
CA ILE A 117 -7.28 15.70 -8.28
C ILE A 117 -6.91 16.39 -9.58
N ALA A 118 -6.87 17.72 -9.55
CA ALA A 118 -6.50 18.55 -10.68
C ALA A 118 -5.13 19.21 -10.44
N GLY A 119 -4.21 19.03 -11.36
CA GLY A 119 -2.88 19.64 -11.34
C GLY A 119 -2.23 19.56 -12.70
N ASN A 120 -1.22 20.40 -12.92
CA ASN A 120 -0.68 20.60 -14.28
C ASN A 120 0.03 19.37 -14.88
N ILE A 121 0.47 18.40 -14.10
CA ILE A 121 1.05 17.12 -14.61
C ILE A 121 0.94 16.08 -13.49
N ILE A 122 -0.21 15.44 -13.34
CA ILE A 122 -0.37 14.32 -12.42
C ILE A 122 -0.38 13.03 -13.23
N THR A 123 0.57 12.14 -12.94
CA THR A 123 0.66 10.83 -13.59
C THR A 123 -0.28 9.82 -12.94
N ASN A 124 -0.64 8.76 -13.66
CA ASN A 124 -1.45 7.67 -13.10
C ASN A 124 -0.77 7.02 -11.87
N ASP A 125 0.56 6.95 -11.86
CA ASP A 125 1.30 6.37 -10.74
C ASP A 125 1.21 7.26 -9.49
N GLN A 126 1.18 8.58 -9.66
CA GLN A 126 0.95 9.50 -8.55
C GLN A 126 -0.47 9.37 -7.99
N ILE A 127 -1.50 9.26 -8.86
CA ILE A 127 -2.88 9.02 -8.41
C ILE A 127 -2.97 7.71 -7.62
N ARG A 128 -2.30 6.65 -8.08
CA ARG A 128 -2.23 5.37 -7.34
C ARG A 128 -1.54 5.52 -5.99
N SER A 129 -0.44 6.26 -5.92
CA SER A 129 0.26 6.57 -4.67
C SER A 129 -0.64 7.33 -3.70
N TYR A 130 -1.38 8.32 -4.18
CA TYR A 130 -2.33 9.09 -3.37
C TYR A 130 -3.51 8.23 -2.88
N ALA A 131 -4.04 7.34 -3.73
CA ALA A 131 -5.06 6.39 -3.33
C ALA A 131 -4.55 5.46 -2.21
N GLN A 132 -3.32 4.97 -2.31
CA GLN A 132 -2.70 4.15 -1.28
C GLN A 132 -2.52 4.92 0.03
N THR A 133 -2.03 6.16 -0.02
CA THR A 133 -1.89 7.02 1.17
C THR A 133 -3.25 7.27 1.85
N LEU A 134 -4.28 7.53 1.07
CA LEU A 134 -5.64 7.71 1.61
C LEU A 134 -6.15 6.42 2.27
N LYS A 135 -5.91 5.27 1.67
CA LYS A 135 -6.23 3.95 2.22
C LYS A 135 -5.54 3.70 3.57
N ASP A 136 -4.26 4.08 3.67
CA ASP A 136 -3.49 3.95 4.91
C ASP A 136 -4.03 4.87 6.01
N TYR A 137 -4.52 6.06 5.68
CA TYR A 137 -5.20 6.94 6.65
C TYR A 137 -6.51 6.36 7.16
N PHE A 138 -7.32 5.75 6.29
CA PHE A 138 -8.53 5.02 6.71
C PHE A 138 -8.17 3.87 7.66
N LYS A 139 -7.17 3.07 7.30
CA LYS A 139 -6.67 1.96 8.12
C LYS A 139 -6.15 2.43 9.49
N THR A 140 -5.39 3.52 9.52
CA THR A 140 -4.84 4.07 10.77
C THR A 140 -5.93 4.61 11.69
N ALA A 141 -7.03 5.09 11.12
CA ALA A 141 -8.18 5.57 11.87
C ALA A 141 -9.15 4.45 12.29
N ASP A 142 -8.80 3.18 12.03
CA ASP A 142 -9.68 2.02 12.24
C ASP A 142 -11.06 2.21 11.60
N TYR A 143 -11.06 2.76 10.39
CA TYR A 143 -12.29 3.01 9.64
C TYR A 143 -12.26 2.26 8.31
N GLN A 144 -13.25 1.40 8.08
CA GLN A 144 -13.29 0.57 6.88
C GLN A 144 -13.69 1.40 5.65
N ALA A 145 -12.83 1.36 4.64
CA ALA A 145 -13.08 1.91 3.33
C ALA A 145 -12.38 1.07 2.25
N ILE A 146 -13.05 0.90 1.12
CA ILE A 146 -12.47 0.35 -0.11
C ILE A 146 -12.09 1.56 -0.96
N VAL A 147 -10.82 1.68 -1.33
CA VAL A 147 -10.28 2.82 -2.08
C VAL A 147 -9.53 2.33 -3.29
N SER A 148 -9.85 2.85 -4.45
CA SER A 148 -9.13 2.58 -5.70
C SER A 148 -9.04 3.83 -6.57
N CYS A 149 -8.32 3.75 -7.67
CA CYS A 149 -8.19 4.83 -8.63
C CYS A 149 -8.75 4.45 -9.99
N TYR A 150 -9.42 5.41 -10.65
CA TYR A 150 -9.91 5.28 -11.99
C TYR A 150 -9.61 6.55 -12.79
N GLY A 151 -8.68 6.44 -13.72
CA GLY A 151 -8.16 7.60 -14.46
C GLY A 151 -7.53 8.63 -13.51
N ASP A 152 -8.05 9.86 -13.56
CA ASP A 152 -7.63 11.00 -12.74
C ASP A 152 -8.37 11.12 -11.39
N ARG A 153 -9.08 10.06 -10.98
CA ARG A 153 -9.95 10.08 -9.81
C ARG A 153 -9.58 8.98 -8.83
N ILE A 154 -9.72 9.30 -7.56
CA ILE A 154 -9.75 8.31 -6.49
C ILE A 154 -11.21 8.10 -6.12
N ILE A 155 -11.66 6.86 -6.16
CA ILE A 155 -13.03 6.48 -5.85
C ILE A 155 -12.99 5.50 -4.67
N GLY A 156 -13.93 5.64 -3.77
CA GLY A 156 -14.04 4.68 -2.70
C GLY A 156 -15.44 4.53 -2.14
N PHE A 157 -15.61 3.41 -1.46
CA PHE A 157 -16.79 3.11 -0.66
C PHE A 157 -16.40 3.08 0.80
N MET A 158 -17.27 3.55 1.67
CA MET A 158 -17.05 3.61 3.10
C MET A 158 -18.33 3.34 3.88
N ASN A 159 -18.17 3.04 5.14
CA ASN A 159 -19.28 2.95 6.07
C ASN A 159 -20.04 4.28 6.17
N ASP A 160 -21.26 4.20 6.66
CA ASP A 160 -22.07 5.39 6.99
C ASP A 160 -21.30 6.32 7.94
N CYS A 161 -21.07 7.55 7.49
CA CYS A 161 -20.32 8.54 8.24
C CYS A 161 -21.19 9.37 9.21
N THR A 162 -22.49 9.09 9.34
CA THR A 162 -23.41 9.90 10.13
C THR A 162 -22.95 10.04 11.58
N ASP A 163 -22.56 8.92 12.20
CA ASP A 163 -22.11 8.88 13.60
C ASP A 163 -20.59 9.10 13.78
N LYS A 164 -19.81 9.08 12.68
CA LYS A 164 -18.34 9.15 12.69
C LYS A 164 -17.80 10.28 11.80
N ARG A 165 -18.59 11.34 11.64
CA ARG A 165 -18.26 12.46 10.75
C ARG A 165 -16.92 13.11 11.08
N ASP A 166 -16.60 13.22 12.37
CA ASP A 166 -15.32 13.82 12.81
C ASP A 166 -14.10 12.99 12.37
N ILE A 167 -14.24 11.66 12.35
CA ILE A 167 -13.18 10.77 11.87
C ILE A 167 -12.94 11.01 10.38
N ILE A 168 -14.00 11.07 9.59
CA ILE A 168 -13.92 11.30 8.15
C ILE A 168 -13.32 12.67 7.84
N VAL A 169 -13.77 13.70 8.54
CA VAL A 169 -13.19 15.05 8.41
C VAL A 169 -11.70 15.03 8.75
N HIS A 170 -11.30 14.33 9.81
CA HIS A 170 -9.91 14.21 10.20
C HIS A 170 -9.05 13.49 9.13
N ILE A 171 -9.54 12.38 8.57
CA ILE A 171 -8.87 11.64 7.50
C ILE A 171 -8.63 12.55 6.29
N PHE A 172 -9.68 13.20 5.79
CA PHE A 172 -9.54 14.06 4.62
C PHE A 172 -8.75 15.35 4.90
N THR A 173 -8.75 15.87 6.13
CA THR A 173 -7.88 16.98 6.53
C THR A 173 -6.41 16.58 6.51
N LYS A 174 -6.07 15.39 7.01
CA LYS A 174 -4.70 14.86 6.91
C LYS A 174 -4.29 14.65 5.45
N PHE A 175 -5.19 14.14 4.64
CA PHE A 175 -4.93 13.93 3.23
C PHE A 175 -4.74 15.26 2.47
N ASP A 176 -5.52 16.29 2.80
CA ASP A 176 -5.34 17.65 2.29
C ASP A 176 -3.95 18.21 2.62
N ALA A 177 -3.53 18.07 3.87
CA ALA A 177 -2.20 18.51 4.31
C ALA A 177 -1.08 17.76 3.58
N PHE A 178 -1.24 16.45 3.37
CA PHE A 178 -0.30 15.63 2.60
C PHE A 178 -0.20 16.13 1.16
N LEU A 179 -1.32 16.31 0.45
CA LEU A 179 -1.32 16.79 -0.93
C LEU A 179 -0.68 18.16 -1.07
N LYS A 180 -0.95 19.09 -0.15
CA LYS A 180 -0.36 20.45 -0.15
C LYS A 180 1.13 20.46 0.12
N ASN A 181 1.64 19.49 0.89
CA ASN A 181 3.07 19.35 1.12
C ASN A 181 3.82 18.79 -0.10
N GLU A 182 3.17 17.90 -0.87
CA GLU A 182 3.75 17.33 -2.08
C GLU A 182 3.82 18.35 -3.22
N TYR A 183 2.74 19.17 -3.38
CA TYR A 183 2.64 20.14 -4.44
C TYR A 183 1.80 21.35 -4.01
N SER A 184 2.38 22.53 -4.04
CA SER A 184 1.70 23.81 -3.67
C SER A 184 0.47 24.15 -4.52
N ASP A 185 0.39 23.65 -5.74
CA ASP A 185 -0.64 24.00 -6.73
C ASP A 185 -1.69 22.89 -6.97
N ILE A 186 -1.68 21.81 -6.17
CA ILE A 186 -2.71 20.77 -6.27
C ILE A 186 -4.05 21.34 -5.80
N ARG A 187 -5.05 21.15 -6.64
CA ARG A 187 -6.46 21.36 -6.30
C ARG A 187 -7.18 20.02 -6.36
N TYR A 188 -8.08 19.80 -5.45
CA TYR A 188 -8.94 18.63 -5.51
C TYR A 188 -10.38 18.99 -5.15
N THR A 189 -11.30 18.17 -5.63
CA THR A 189 -12.71 18.23 -5.28
C THR A 189 -13.12 16.91 -4.70
N LEU A 190 -13.62 16.92 -3.47
CA LEU A 190 -14.17 15.75 -2.80
C LEU A 190 -15.70 15.82 -2.86
N ASN A 191 -16.30 14.78 -3.43
CA ASN A 191 -17.75 14.58 -3.42
C ASN A 191 -18.05 13.32 -2.60
N ILE A 192 -18.97 13.43 -1.66
CA ILE A 192 -19.48 12.29 -0.88
C ILE A 192 -20.94 12.16 -1.23
N GLY A 193 -21.34 10.95 -1.71
CA GLY A 193 -22.72 10.67 -2.09
C GLY A 193 -23.62 10.62 -0.86
N GLU A 194 -24.83 11.12 -1.01
CA GLU A 194 -25.93 10.89 -0.06
C GLU A 194 -26.43 9.46 -0.17
N LYS A 195 -27.07 8.95 0.91
CA LYS A 195 -27.68 7.61 0.98
C LYS A 195 -28.82 7.44 -0.02
#